data_087455d7dfe2d880e690c4d8253aed0b
#
_entry.id   087455d7dfe2d880e690c4d8253aed0b
#
_cell.length_a   1.000
_cell.length_b   1.000
_cell.length_c   1.000
_cell.angle_alpha   90.00
_cell.angle_beta   90.00
_cell.angle_gamma   90.00
#
_symmetry.space_group_name_H-M   'P 1'
#
loop_
_entity.id
_entity.type
_entity.pdbx_description
1 polymer ?
#
loop_
_entity_poly.entity_id
_entity_poly.type
_entity_poly.pdbx_seq_one_letter_code
_entity_poly.pdbx_strand_id
1 'polypeptide(L)'
;MHSTRSLPLIRFAAATALTVLSVAASPPPPLGPLPDRVTFASADGQTNLVGYVFKPEGPHATRSPAVVMMHGRAGPYSSLANGRYDATTLSQRHQKWGHLWAQQGYLAILVDGFGPRGFPEGFTHQGYSQRPESVNEVTVRPFDAYGALAYLRTRNDVAPDRIALQGWSNGASATLATMSAATPALKSPTPTTGFRGALAFYPGCGLKGKFKTGLLPYAPVRLFIGTADEEVSPQDCSDLVDMSRAQRADLTLKIYPGATHDFDDPGASRQDIPANAAATRDAIAAAIAFFAAALRS
;
A
#
# COMPACT_ATOMS: atom_id res chain seq x y z
N MET A 1 -0.36 92.12 -17.00
CA MET A 1 -0.33 91.03 -16.00
C MET A 1 -1.01 89.84 -16.59
N HIS A 2 -0.22 88.88 -17.23
CA HIS A 2 -0.75 87.64 -17.80
C HIS A 2 -0.39 86.50 -16.90
N SER A 3 -1.37 85.85 -16.30
CA SER A 3 -1.20 84.67 -15.48
C SER A 3 -1.30 83.40 -16.35
N THR A 4 -0.22 82.69 -16.55
CA THR A 4 -0.18 81.38 -17.21
C THR A 4 -0.42 80.28 -16.17
N ARG A 5 -1.59 79.62 -16.27
CA ARG A 5 -1.89 78.39 -15.53
C ARG A 5 -1.31 77.19 -16.23
N SER A 6 -0.38 76.51 -15.58
CA SER A 6 0.19 75.20 -15.98
C SER A 6 -0.75 74.09 -15.51
N LEU A 7 -1.19 73.21 -16.46
CA LEU A 7 -1.91 71.97 -16.22
C LEU A 7 -0.96 70.85 -15.80
N PRO A 8 -1.32 69.99 -14.81
CA PRO A 8 -0.46 68.86 -14.44
C PRO A 8 -0.63 67.68 -15.46
N LEU A 9 0.47 67.15 -15.91
CA LEU A 9 0.53 65.91 -16.68
C LEU A 9 0.22 64.71 -15.77
N ILE A 10 -0.91 64.05 -16.00
CA ILE A 10 -1.24 62.76 -15.35
C ILE A 10 -0.51 61.67 -16.12
N ARG A 11 0.49 61.07 -15.50
CA ARG A 11 1.19 59.85 -16.01
C ARG A 11 0.36 58.63 -15.64
N PHE A 12 -0.23 57.96 -16.61
CA PHE A 12 -0.79 56.62 -16.42
C PHE A 12 0.36 55.61 -16.40
N ALA A 13 0.59 54.97 -15.25
CA ALA A 13 1.43 53.81 -15.16
C ALA A 13 0.60 52.58 -15.57
N ALA A 14 0.92 51.99 -16.72
CA ALA A 14 0.35 50.71 -17.12
C ALA A 14 0.99 49.60 -16.29
N ALA A 15 0.26 49.02 -15.34
CA ALA A 15 0.67 47.83 -14.62
C ALA A 15 0.44 46.61 -15.51
N THR A 16 1.52 46.06 -16.06
CA THR A 16 1.49 44.77 -16.77
C THR A 16 1.38 43.65 -15.74
N ALA A 17 0.19 43.07 -15.60
CA ALA A 17 0.01 41.89 -14.79
C ALA A 17 0.64 40.67 -15.49
N LEU A 18 1.75 40.19 -14.95
CA LEU A 18 2.35 38.91 -15.38
C LEU A 18 1.48 37.78 -14.80
N THR A 19 0.67 37.16 -15.64
CA THR A 19 -0.05 35.94 -15.28
C THR A 19 0.94 34.77 -15.29
N VAL A 20 1.41 34.37 -14.12
CA VAL A 20 2.18 33.13 -13.95
C VAL A 20 1.22 31.97 -14.10
N LEU A 21 1.23 31.30 -15.27
CA LEU A 21 0.58 30.01 -15.42
C LEU A 21 1.33 28.98 -14.57
N SER A 22 0.74 28.61 -13.46
CA SER A 22 1.20 27.47 -12.66
C SER A 22 0.87 26.19 -13.44
N VAL A 23 1.89 25.57 -14.06
CA VAL A 23 1.76 24.23 -14.62
C VAL A 23 1.68 23.26 -13.46
N ALA A 24 0.54 22.61 -13.28
CA ALA A 24 0.40 21.56 -12.28
C ALA A 24 1.38 20.43 -12.59
N ALA A 25 2.14 19.99 -11.58
CA ALA A 25 3.05 18.86 -11.73
C ALA A 25 2.26 17.60 -12.11
N SER A 26 2.77 16.87 -13.11
CA SER A 26 2.17 15.61 -13.54
C SER A 26 2.81 14.44 -12.82
N PRO A 27 2.09 13.30 -12.64
CA PRO A 27 2.70 12.10 -12.10
C PRO A 27 3.87 11.64 -13.00
N PRO A 28 4.92 11.04 -12.40
CA PRO A 28 6.01 10.47 -13.19
C PRO A 28 5.48 9.37 -14.11
N PRO A 29 6.17 9.08 -15.24
CA PRO A 29 5.75 8.03 -16.15
C PRO A 29 5.73 6.66 -15.49
N PRO A 30 4.92 5.70 -15.98
CA PRO A 30 4.90 4.34 -15.49
C PRO A 30 6.28 3.66 -15.55
N LEU A 31 6.58 2.82 -14.56
CA LEU A 31 7.87 2.11 -14.47
C LEU A 31 8.00 0.91 -15.41
N GLY A 32 6.91 0.53 -16.09
CA GLY A 32 6.85 -0.62 -17.01
C GLY A 32 5.49 -0.73 -17.68
N PRO A 33 5.14 -1.91 -18.23
CA PRO A 33 3.82 -2.15 -18.80
C PRO A 33 2.71 -1.84 -17.81
N LEU A 34 1.64 -1.20 -18.27
CA LEU A 34 0.51 -0.91 -17.40
C LEU A 34 -0.17 -2.20 -16.93
N PRO A 35 -0.54 -2.32 -15.66
CA PRO A 35 -1.31 -3.46 -15.18
C PRO A 35 -2.74 -3.44 -15.72
N ASP A 36 -3.33 -4.63 -15.87
CA ASP A 36 -4.72 -4.78 -16.28
C ASP A 36 -5.65 -4.33 -15.14
N ARG A 37 -6.60 -3.44 -15.47
CA ARG A 37 -7.66 -3.08 -14.54
C ARG A 37 -8.74 -4.16 -14.53
N VAL A 38 -9.08 -4.66 -13.34
CA VAL A 38 -10.14 -5.65 -13.11
C VAL A 38 -11.10 -5.17 -12.03
N THR A 39 -12.27 -5.81 -11.93
CA THR A 39 -13.24 -5.58 -10.85
C THR A 39 -13.64 -6.90 -10.23
N PHE A 40 -13.87 -6.90 -8.92
CA PHE A 40 -14.32 -8.07 -8.15
C PHE A 40 -15.02 -7.61 -6.86
N ALA A 41 -15.89 -8.47 -6.33
CA ALA A 41 -16.58 -8.16 -5.08
C ALA A 41 -15.65 -8.26 -3.87
N SER A 42 -15.75 -7.32 -2.91
CA SER A 42 -15.30 -7.54 -1.53
C SER A 42 -16.00 -8.78 -0.94
N ALA A 43 -15.35 -9.50 -0.05
CA ALA A 43 -15.90 -10.75 0.50
C ALA A 43 -17.16 -10.53 1.36
N ASP A 44 -17.46 -9.30 1.77
CA ASP A 44 -18.74 -8.93 2.39
C ASP A 44 -19.87 -8.68 1.38
N GLY A 45 -19.56 -8.70 0.08
CA GLY A 45 -20.52 -8.48 -1.01
C GLY A 45 -21.04 -7.04 -1.15
N GLN A 46 -20.52 -6.08 -0.34
CA GLN A 46 -21.06 -4.73 -0.33
C GLN A 46 -20.38 -3.77 -1.31
N THR A 47 -19.12 -4.05 -1.67
CA THR A 47 -18.33 -3.18 -2.54
C THR A 47 -17.77 -3.95 -3.72
N ASN A 48 -17.99 -3.41 -4.93
CA ASN A 48 -17.30 -3.87 -6.13
C ASN A 48 -15.97 -3.15 -6.24
N LEU A 49 -14.89 -3.85 -5.89
CA LEU A 49 -13.54 -3.32 -5.81
C LEU A 49 -12.90 -3.21 -7.19
N VAL A 50 -11.90 -2.34 -7.29
CA VAL A 50 -10.98 -2.26 -8.43
C VAL A 50 -9.66 -2.92 -8.05
N GLY A 51 -9.10 -3.70 -8.97
CA GLY A 51 -7.76 -4.27 -8.85
C GLY A 51 -6.92 -3.96 -10.07
N TYR A 52 -5.60 -3.88 -9.86
CA TYR A 52 -4.60 -3.70 -10.92
C TYR A 52 -3.69 -4.91 -10.94
N VAL A 53 -3.78 -5.70 -12.03
CA VAL A 53 -3.09 -6.98 -12.18
C VAL A 53 -1.81 -6.82 -12.97
N PHE A 54 -0.67 -7.09 -12.32
CA PHE A 54 0.65 -7.24 -12.92
C PHE A 54 0.86 -8.71 -13.26
N LYS A 55 1.02 -9.02 -14.55
CA LYS A 55 1.19 -10.39 -15.02
C LYS A 55 2.65 -10.84 -14.93
N PRO A 56 2.91 -12.14 -14.68
CA PRO A 56 4.27 -12.66 -14.68
C PRO A 56 5.02 -12.33 -15.97
N GLU A 57 6.29 -11.97 -15.82
CA GLU A 57 7.20 -11.67 -16.93
C GLU A 57 8.07 -12.88 -17.25
N GLY A 58 8.42 -13.07 -18.54
CA GLY A 58 9.28 -14.15 -19.01
C GLY A 58 8.69 -15.57 -18.87
N PRO A 59 9.51 -16.62 -18.92
CA PRO A 59 9.07 -17.99 -18.79
C PRO A 59 8.51 -18.23 -17.37
N HIS A 60 7.28 -18.70 -17.27
CA HIS A 60 6.63 -19.02 -16.00
C HIS A 60 5.74 -20.26 -16.14
N ALA A 61 5.33 -20.83 -15.01
CA ALA A 61 4.43 -21.98 -14.99
C ALA A 61 3.05 -21.59 -15.57
N THR A 62 2.31 -22.58 -16.10
CA THR A 62 0.93 -22.37 -16.61
C THR A 62 0.02 -21.73 -15.55
N ARG A 63 0.26 -22.03 -14.26
CA ARG A 63 -0.38 -21.37 -13.12
C ARG A 63 0.68 -20.80 -12.21
N SER A 64 0.69 -19.48 -12.08
CA SER A 64 1.65 -18.76 -11.24
C SER A 64 1.15 -18.63 -9.81
N PRO A 65 2.04 -18.62 -8.81
CA PRO A 65 1.70 -18.11 -7.50
C PRO A 65 1.25 -16.65 -7.60
N ALA A 66 0.53 -16.14 -6.59
CA ALA A 66 0.06 -14.78 -6.63
C ALA A 66 0.29 -14.00 -5.33
N VAL A 67 0.33 -12.67 -5.43
CA VAL A 67 0.47 -11.74 -4.32
C VAL A 67 -0.66 -10.71 -4.37
N VAL A 68 -1.47 -10.64 -3.31
CA VAL A 68 -2.41 -9.55 -3.10
C VAL A 68 -1.69 -8.40 -2.40
N MET A 69 -1.80 -7.19 -2.93
CA MET A 69 -1.14 -5.98 -2.42
C MET A 69 -2.17 -4.97 -1.91
N MET A 70 -2.01 -4.49 -0.66
CA MET A 70 -2.90 -3.59 0.05
C MET A 70 -2.22 -2.25 0.29
N HIS A 71 -2.68 -1.18 -0.37
CA HIS A 71 -2.14 0.18 -0.26
C HIS A 71 -2.29 0.79 1.14
N GLY A 72 -1.45 1.79 1.45
CA GLY A 72 -1.52 2.60 2.67
C GLY A 72 -2.67 3.62 2.68
N ARG A 73 -2.63 4.55 3.67
CA ARG A 73 -3.68 5.58 3.85
C ARG A 73 -3.85 6.53 2.66
N ALA A 74 -2.80 6.77 1.90
CA ALA A 74 -2.85 7.66 0.74
C ALA A 74 -3.52 7.04 -0.51
N GLY A 75 -4.04 5.81 -0.41
CA GLY A 75 -4.62 5.12 -1.56
C GLY A 75 -3.57 4.51 -2.49
N PRO A 76 -4.00 3.92 -3.62
CA PRO A 76 -3.09 3.29 -4.57
C PRO A 76 -2.41 4.28 -5.53
N TYR A 77 -2.92 5.51 -5.65
CA TYR A 77 -2.52 6.46 -6.67
C TYR A 77 -1.45 7.43 -6.20
N SER A 78 -0.79 8.08 -7.15
CA SER A 78 0.14 9.18 -6.91
C SER A 78 -0.60 10.39 -6.35
N SER A 79 0.03 11.13 -5.42
CA SER A 79 -0.47 12.43 -4.98
C SER A 79 -0.55 13.47 -6.12
N LEU A 80 0.10 13.20 -7.25
CA LEU A 80 0.06 14.00 -8.46
C LEU A 80 -0.97 13.50 -9.49
N ALA A 81 -1.88 12.62 -9.11
CA ALA A 81 -2.90 12.05 -10.01
C ALA A 81 -3.86 13.10 -10.58
N ASN A 82 -4.01 14.26 -9.92
CA ASN A 82 -4.78 15.41 -10.39
C ASN A 82 -6.21 15.04 -10.83
N GLY A 83 -6.89 14.20 -10.04
CA GLY A 83 -8.26 13.75 -10.30
C GLY A 83 -8.37 12.59 -11.29
N ARG A 84 -7.27 12.07 -11.80
CA ARG A 84 -7.23 10.88 -12.67
C ARG A 84 -6.79 9.66 -11.88
N TYR A 85 -7.68 8.67 -11.71
CA TYR A 85 -7.46 7.49 -10.86
C TYR A 85 -7.55 6.21 -11.69
N ASP A 86 -6.44 5.87 -12.35
CA ASP A 86 -6.33 4.70 -13.22
C ASP A 86 -4.91 4.09 -13.17
N ALA A 87 -4.65 3.06 -13.99
CA ALA A 87 -3.36 2.37 -14.04
C ALA A 87 -2.18 3.30 -14.34
N THR A 88 -2.39 4.42 -15.06
CA THR A 88 -1.34 5.36 -15.44
C THR A 88 -0.90 6.28 -14.31
N THR A 89 -1.71 6.37 -13.25
CA THR A 89 -1.48 7.26 -12.10
C THR A 89 -1.21 6.51 -10.80
N LEU A 90 -1.04 5.19 -10.84
CA LEU A 90 -0.60 4.42 -9.68
C LEU A 90 0.70 4.98 -9.10
N SER A 91 0.86 4.96 -7.79
CA SER A 91 2.09 5.41 -7.16
C SER A 91 3.29 4.55 -7.60
N GLN A 92 4.45 5.16 -7.71
CA GLN A 92 5.68 4.46 -8.12
C GLN A 92 6.04 3.29 -7.21
N ARG A 93 5.75 3.38 -5.90
CA ARG A 93 5.92 2.25 -4.97
C ARG A 93 5.12 1.04 -5.41
N HIS A 94 3.83 1.22 -5.66
CA HIS A 94 2.96 0.10 -6.02
C HIS A 94 3.32 -0.48 -7.39
N GLN A 95 3.70 0.36 -8.35
CA GLN A 95 4.21 -0.10 -9.65
C GLN A 95 5.51 -0.90 -9.48
N LYS A 96 6.48 -0.38 -8.72
CA LYS A 96 7.77 -1.05 -8.46
C LYS A 96 7.57 -2.43 -7.85
N TRP A 97 6.71 -2.56 -6.82
CA TRP A 97 6.44 -3.84 -6.20
C TRP A 97 5.63 -4.79 -7.09
N GLY A 98 4.66 -4.27 -7.84
CA GLY A 98 3.91 -5.07 -8.81
C GLY A 98 4.81 -5.67 -9.89
N HIS A 99 5.70 -4.87 -10.47
CA HIS A 99 6.69 -5.35 -11.45
C HIS A 99 7.74 -6.28 -10.81
N LEU A 100 8.17 -6.01 -9.57
CA LEU A 100 9.08 -6.90 -8.85
C LEU A 100 8.48 -8.31 -8.74
N TRP A 101 7.22 -8.44 -8.33
CA TRP A 101 6.56 -9.74 -8.24
C TRP A 101 6.37 -10.38 -9.61
N ALA A 102 6.01 -9.60 -10.63
CA ALA A 102 5.91 -10.08 -12.01
C ALA A 102 7.24 -10.67 -12.51
N GLN A 103 8.37 -10.01 -12.23
CA GLN A 103 9.73 -10.47 -12.55
C GLN A 103 10.13 -11.72 -11.77
N GLN A 104 9.57 -11.93 -10.57
CA GLN A 104 9.75 -13.17 -9.81
C GLN A 104 8.82 -14.32 -10.28
N GLY A 105 8.04 -14.12 -11.35
CA GLY A 105 7.12 -15.11 -11.90
C GLY A 105 5.79 -15.19 -11.13
N TYR A 106 5.44 -14.21 -10.30
CA TYR A 106 4.16 -14.14 -9.58
C TYR A 106 3.18 -13.21 -10.30
N LEU A 107 1.89 -13.56 -10.27
CA LEU A 107 0.85 -12.60 -10.57
C LEU A 107 0.64 -11.71 -9.35
N ALA A 108 0.74 -10.38 -9.49
CA ALA A 108 0.43 -9.48 -8.39
C ALA A 108 -0.86 -8.69 -8.68
N ILE A 109 -1.70 -8.49 -7.65
CA ILE A 109 -2.89 -7.65 -7.75
C ILE A 109 -2.86 -6.58 -6.67
N LEU A 110 -2.83 -5.31 -7.08
CA LEU A 110 -3.01 -4.17 -6.17
C LEU A 110 -4.51 -3.88 -6.05
N VAL A 111 -5.02 -3.94 -4.82
CA VAL A 111 -6.42 -3.69 -4.51
C VAL A 111 -6.64 -2.23 -4.19
N ASP A 112 -7.52 -1.55 -4.94
CA ASP A 112 -8.05 -0.24 -4.58
C ASP A 112 -9.26 -0.43 -3.66
N GLY A 113 -9.01 -0.33 -2.36
CA GLY A 113 -10.06 -0.43 -1.34
C GLY A 113 -10.72 0.91 -1.00
N PHE A 114 -10.23 2.03 -1.55
CA PHE A 114 -10.72 3.36 -1.22
C PHE A 114 -11.52 4.03 -2.35
N GLY A 115 -11.04 3.98 -3.58
CA GLY A 115 -11.68 4.63 -4.73
C GLY A 115 -13.14 4.20 -4.93
N PRO A 116 -13.48 2.89 -4.93
CA PRO A 116 -14.86 2.43 -5.05
C PRO A 116 -15.79 2.86 -3.90
N ARG A 117 -15.21 3.33 -2.79
CA ARG A 117 -15.94 3.86 -1.63
C ARG A 117 -15.99 5.39 -1.60
N GLY A 118 -15.58 6.06 -2.69
CA GLY A 118 -15.62 7.52 -2.83
C GLY A 118 -14.38 8.25 -2.30
N PHE A 119 -13.28 7.55 -2.02
CA PHE A 119 -12.04 8.12 -1.49
C PHE A 119 -10.81 7.81 -2.39
N PRO A 120 -10.85 8.11 -3.70
CA PRO A 120 -9.75 7.76 -4.59
C PRO A 120 -8.44 8.51 -4.27
N GLU A 121 -8.52 9.67 -3.61
CA GLU A 121 -7.38 10.48 -3.18
C GLU A 121 -6.71 9.92 -1.92
N GLY A 122 -7.37 8.95 -1.25
CA GLY A 122 -6.93 8.48 0.05
C GLY A 122 -7.11 9.54 1.14
N PHE A 123 -6.26 9.47 2.18
CA PHE A 123 -6.34 10.37 3.34
C PHE A 123 -4.98 11.00 3.63
N THR A 124 -4.97 12.30 3.91
CA THR A 124 -3.80 13.00 4.43
C THR A 124 -3.49 12.52 5.85
N HIS A 125 -2.27 12.78 6.35
CA HIS A 125 -1.91 12.44 7.72
C HIS A 125 -2.87 13.07 8.75
N GLN A 126 -3.20 14.35 8.59
CA GLN A 126 -4.10 15.07 9.50
C GLN A 126 -5.55 14.57 9.41
N GLY A 127 -6.01 14.21 8.22
CA GLY A 127 -7.39 13.72 8.00
C GLY A 127 -7.59 12.24 8.32
N TYR A 128 -6.51 11.49 8.57
CA TYR A 128 -6.60 10.05 8.70
C TYR A 128 -7.41 9.57 9.92
N SER A 129 -7.36 10.30 11.03
CA SER A 129 -8.15 9.97 12.23
C SER A 129 -9.67 10.09 12.02
N GLN A 130 -10.10 10.87 11.03
CA GLN A 130 -11.50 11.13 10.69
C GLN A 130 -12.00 10.23 9.54
N ARG A 131 -11.21 9.25 9.10
CA ARG A 131 -11.64 8.34 8.03
C ARG A 131 -12.92 7.58 8.41
N PRO A 132 -13.83 7.36 7.46
CA PRO A 132 -15.07 6.65 7.72
C PRO A 132 -14.82 5.16 8.00
N GLU A 133 -15.76 4.53 8.69
CA GLU A 133 -15.69 3.09 9.01
C GLU A 133 -15.65 2.22 7.74
N SER A 134 -16.23 2.69 6.63
CA SER A 134 -16.22 1.98 5.35
C SER A 134 -14.83 1.69 4.76
N VAL A 135 -13.77 2.29 5.31
CA VAL A 135 -12.37 2.06 4.92
C VAL A 135 -11.49 1.57 6.09
N ASN A 136 -12.11 1.09 7.16
CA ASN A 136 -11.41 0.66 8.36
C ASN A 136 -10.51 -0.56 8.07
N GLU A 137 -9.25 -0.46 8.51
CA GLU A 137 -8.21 -1.48 8.30
C GLU A 137 -8.44 -2.78 9.07
N VAL A 138 -9.29 -2.74 10.11
CA VAL A 138 -9.52 -3.89 10.99
C VAL A 138 -10.83 -4.60 10.67
N THR A 139 -11.88 -3.85 10.35
CA THR A 139 -13.25 -4.36 10.22
C THR A 139 -13.72 -4.49 8.79
N VAL A 140 -13.13 -3.74 7.84
CA VAL A 140 -13.57 -3.68 6.43
C VAL A 140 -12.51 -4.23 5.48
N ARG A 141 -11.29 -3.73 5.53
CA ARG A 141 -10.24 -4.10 4.56
C ARG A 141 -9.84 -5.58 4.56
N PRO A 142 -9.99 -6.38 5.65
CA PRO A 142 -9.84 -7.83 5.56
C PRO A 142 -10.79 -8.47 4.54
N PHE A 143 -12.02 -7.98 4.39
CA PHE A 143 -12.95 -8.48 3.37
C PHE A 143 -12.49 -8.13 1.96
N ASP A 144 -11.82 -6.99 1.76
CA ASP A 144 -11.23 -6.63 0.47
C ASP A 144 -10.10 -7.60 0.07
N ALA A 145 -9.23 -7.92 1.02
CA ALA A 145 -8.16 -8.90 0.81
C ALA A 145 -8.72 -10.29 0.45
N TYR A 146 -9.75 -10.76 1.17
CA TYR A 146 -10.40 -12.04 0.88
C TYR A 146 -11.22 -12.01 -0.42
N GLY A 147 -11.79 -10.87 -0.81
CA GLY A 147 -12.41 -10.68 -2.12
C GLY A 147 -11.38 -10.86 -3.25
N ALA A 148 -10.20 -10.25 -3.11
CA ALA A 148 -9.11 -10.45 -4.05
C ALA A 148 -8.59 -11.90 -4.09
N LEU A 149 -8.49 -12.56 -2.93
CA LEU A 149 -8.15 -13.99 -2.83
C LEU A 149 -9.16 -14.86 -3.60
N ALA A 150 -10.46 -14.61 -3.39
CA ALA A 150 -11.54 -15.34 -4.08
C ALA A 150 -11.45 -15.11 -5.58
N TYR A 151 -11.30 -13.86 -6.03
CA TYR A 151 -11.11 -13.52 -7.43
C TYR A 151 -9.90 -14.23 -8.05
N LEU A 152 -8.74 -14.21 -7.40
CA LEU A 152 -7.55 -14.89 -7.91
C LEU A 152 -7.74 -16.39 -8.06
N ARG A 153 -8.50 -17.03 -7.16
CA ARG A 153 -8.81 -18.45 -7.22
C ARG A 153 -9.70 -18.86 -8.40
N THR A 154 -10.46 -17.91 -8.98
CA THR A 154 -11.25 -18.17 -10.20
C THR A 154 -10.43 -18.11 -11.48
N ARG A 155 -9.19 -17.58 -11.42
CA ARG A 155 -8.35 -17.41 -12.59
C ARG A 155 -7.65 -18.70 -12.99
N ASN A 156 -7.60 -18.98 -14.29
CA ASN A 156 -6.95 -20.18 -14.83
C ASN A 156 -5.41 -20.08 -14.83
N ASP A 157 -4.86 -18.85 -14.75
CA ASP A 157 -3.42 -18.57 -14.75
C ASP A 157 -2.83 -18.45 -13.33
N VAL A 158 -3.62 -18.65 -12.26
CA VAL A 158 -3.20 -18.60 -10.86
C VAL A 158 -3.22 -19.98 -10.22
N ALA A 159 -2.19 -20.31 -9.43
CA ALA A 159 -2.18 -21.45 -8.53
C ALA A 159 -3.03 -21.11 -7.28
N PRO A 160 -4.25 -21.68 -7.13
CA PRO A 160 -5.24 -21.19 -6.17
C PRO A 160 -4.88 -21.40 -4.71
N ASP A 161 -3.94 -22.28 -4.44
CA ASP A 161 -3.40 -22.62 -3.12
C ASP A 161 -2.06 -21.93 -2.80
N ARG A 162 -1.52 -21.10 -3.73
CA ARG A 162 -0.24 -20.39 -3.60
C ARG A 162 -0.41 -18.88 -3.71
N ILE A 163 -1.16 -18.31 -2.77
CA ILE A 163 -1.47 -16.87 -2.74
C ILE A 163 -1.00 -16.28 -1.41
N ALA A 164 -0.22 -15.21 -1.49
CA ALA A 164 0.30 -14.45 -0.36
C ALA A 164 -0.32 -13.05 -0.29
N LEU A 165 -0.11 -12.35 0.84
CA LEU A 165 -0.62 -11.02 1.11
C LEU A 165 0.53 -10.07 1.46
N GLN A 166 0.51 -8.85 0.91
CA GLN A 166 1.44 -7.79 1.26
C GLN A 166 0.70 -6.48 1.48
N GLY A 167 1.09 -5.72 2.51
CA GLY A 167 0.49 -4.41 2.76
C GLY A 167 1.49 -3.40 3.27
N TRP A 168 1.14 -2.10 3.11
CA TRP A 168 1.92 -0.95 3.55
C TRP A 168 1.12 -0.08 4.49
N SER A 169 1.70 0.37 5.62
CA SER A 169 1.08 1.30 6.56
C SER A 169 -0.33 0.85 6.97
N ASN A 170 -1.38 1.60 6.65
CA ASN A 170 -2.78 1.18 6.85
C ASN A 170 -3.09 -0.18 6.20
N GLY A 171 -2.56 -0.44 4.98
CA GLY A 171 -2.69 -1.74 4.32
C GLY A 171 -1.94 -2.86 5.04
N ALA A 172 -0.82 -2.55 5.71
CA ALA A 172 -0.11 -3.50 6.56
C ALA A 172 -0.88 -3.80 7.84
N SER A 173 -1.53 -2.79 8.45
CA SER A 173 -2.45 -2.99 9.56
C SER A 173 -3.64 -3.88 9.16
N ALA A 174 -4.20 -3.65 7.96
CA ALA A 174 -5.22 -4.52 7.38
C ALA A 174 -4.68 -5.94 7.14
N THR A 175 -3.43 -6.08 6.72
CA THR A 175 -2.76 -7.38 6.56
C THR A 175 -2.70 -8.14 7.89
N LEU A 176 -2.31 -7.49 8.99
CA LEU A 176 -2.32 -8.12 10.32
C LEU A 176 -3.72 -8.58 10.73
N ALA A 177 -4.73 -7.75 10.52
CA ALA A 177 -6.12 -8.10 10.80
C ALA A 177 -6.63 -9.24 9.92
N THR A 178 -6.23 -9.27 8.65
CA THR A 178 -6.58 -10.33 7.68
C THR A 178 -5.96 -11.67 8.07
N MET A 179 -4.69 -11.66 8.51
CA MET A 179 -3.94 -12.86 8.87
C MET A 179 -4.30 -13.43 10.24
N SER A 180 -5.04 -12.69 11.06
CA SER A 180 -5.49 -13.15 12.37
C SER A 180 -6.34 -14.42 12.26
N ALA A 181 -6.12 -15.40 13.14
CA ALA A 181 -7.01 -16.55 13.30
C ALA A 181 -8.45 -16.14 13.67
N ALA A 182 -8.63 -14.91 14.20
CA ALA A 182 -9.92 -14.29 14.50
C ALA A 182 -10.29 -13.20 13.48
N THR A 183 -9.87 -13.32 12.21
CA THR A 183 -10.25 -12.38 11.16
C THR A 183 -11.77 -12.34 10.96
N PRO A 184 -12.38 -11.16 10.74
CA PRO A 184 -13.82 -11.09 10.52
C PRO A 184 -14.25 -11.67 9.16
N ALA A 185 -13.31 -11.77 8.21
CA ALA A 185 -13.61 -12.07 6.81
C ALA A 185 -13.68 -13.58 6.49
N LEU A 186 -13.17 -14.44 7.37
CA LEU A 186 -13.19 -15.90 7.15
C LEU A 186 -13.27 -16.65 8.47
N LYS A 187 -14.24 -17.52 8.61
CA LYS A 187 -14.38 -18.41 9.78
C LYS A 187 -13.31 -19.50 9.74
N SER A 188 -12.55 -19.63 10.82
CA SER A 188 -11.49 -20.65 10.99
C SER A 188 -10.51 -20.69 9.81
N PRO A 189 -9.79 -19.58 9.54
CA PRO A 189 -8.84 -19.52 8.44
C PRO A 189 -7.67 -20.46 8.66
N THR A 190 -7.16 -21.02 7.56
CA THR A 190 -5.97 -21.87 7.52
C THR A 190 -5.08 -21.42 6.36
N PRO A 191 -3.82 -21.86 6.27
CA PRO A 191 -2.98 -21.55 5.12
C PRO A 191 -3.54 -22.02 3.78
N THR A 192 -4.46 -22.99 3.76
CA THR A 192 -5.11 -23.51 2.55
C THR A 192 -6.40 -22.78 2.20
N THR A 193 -7.16 -22.32 3.20
CA THR A 193 -8.40 -21.56 2.98
C THR A 193 -8.17 -20.05 2.90
N GLY A 194 -7.09 -19.55 3.50
CA GLY A 194 -6.65 -18.16 3.48
C GLY A 194 -5.37 -17.97 2.65
N PHE A 195 -4.50 -17.08 3.14
CA PHE A 195 -3.20 -16.78 2.54
C PHE A 195 -2.11 -17.68 3.10
N ARG A 196 -1.11 -18.02 2.27
CA ARG A 196 0.04 -18.87 2.65
C ARG A 196 1.04 -18.17 3.56
N GLY A 197 1.05 -16.85 3.56
CA GLY A 197 1.90 -16.01 4.37
C GLY A 197 1.71 -14.54 4.03
N ALA A 198 2.23 -13.64 4.85
CA ALA A 198 2.07 -12.22 4.61
C ALA A 198 3.29 -11.38 4.99
N LEU A 199 3.43 -10.24 4.29
CA LEU A 199 4.38 -9.17 4.56
C LEU A 199 3.63 -7.91 5.00
N ALA A 200 4.06 -7.32 6.10
CA ALA A 200 3.50 -6.08 6.65
C ALA A 200 4.61 -5.04 6.78
N PHE A 201 4.57 -4.02 5.91
CA PHE A 201 5.54 -2.93 5.90
C PHE A 201 5.03 -1.78 6.79
N TYR A 202 5.78 -1.46 7.83
CA TYR A 202 5.50 -0.39 8.81
C TYR A 202 4.02 -0.31 9.21
N PRO A 203 3.44 -1.41 9.75
CA PRO A 203 2.06 -1.42 10.22
C PRO A 203 1.87 -0.57 11.48
N GLY A 204 0.68 0.02 11.66
CA GLY A 204 0.24 0.52 12.95
C GLY A 204 -0.11 -0.65 13.88
N CYS A 205 0.84 -1.17 14.64
CA CYS A 205 0.69 -2.40 15.44
C CYS A 205 -0.26 -2.26 16.63
N GLY A 206 -0.52 -1.04 17.10
CA GLY A 206 -1.48 -0.78 18.18
C GLY A 206 -2.93 -1.11 17.80
N LEU A 207 -3.28 -1.05 16.50
CA LEU A 207 -4.58 -1.48 15.91
C LEU A 207 -5.79 -1.13 16.79
N LYS A 208 -5.79 0.07 17.39
CA LYS A 208 -6.83 0.56 18.32
C LYS A 208 -7.08 -0.41 19.50
N GLY A 209 -6.05 -1.13 19.91
CA GLY A 209 -6.09 -2.08 21.02
C GLY A 209 -6.74 -3.43 20.70
N LYS A 210 -6.92 -3.78 19.42
CA LYS A 210 -7.52 -5.06 19.02
C LYS A 210 -6.68 -6.27 19.43
N PHE A 211 -5.35 -6.17 19.38
CA PHE A 211 -4.44 -7.28 19.70
C PHE A 211 -3.69 -7.05 21.02
N LYS A 212 -4.39 -6.62 22.06
CA LYS A 212 -3.81 -6.34 23.39
C LYS A 212 -3.05 -7.51 24.00
N THR A 213 -3.37 -8.74 23.63
CA THR A 213 -2.75 -9.97 24.12
C THR A 213 -1.88 -10.66 23.08
N GLY A 214 -1.55 -9.97 21.99
CA GLY A 214 -0.82 -10.51 20.86
C GLY A 214 -1.72 -10.86 19.67
N LEU A 215 -1.09 -11.07 18.53
CA LEU A 215 -1.71 -11.52 17.27
C LEU A 215 -1.39 -13.01 17.07
N LEU A 216 -2.40 -13.83 16.87
CA LEU A 216 -2.26 -15.22 16.47
C LEU A 216 -2.58 -15.35 14.98
N PRO A 217 -1.59 -15.25 14.08
CA PRO A 217 -1.80 -15.46 12.67
C PRO A 217 -1.96 -16.95 12.36
N TYR A 218 -2.82 -17.28 11.40
CA TYR A 218 -3.03 -18.65 10.95
C TYR A 218 -1.96 -19.15 9.95
N ALA A 219 -1.09 -18.25 9.47
CA ALA A 219 0.04 -18.53 8.60
C ALA A 219 1.19 -17.53 8.90
N PRO A 220 2.43 -17.81 8.46
CA PRO A 220 3.58 -16.96 8.77
C PRO A 220 3.40 -15.49 8.36
N VAL A 221 3.79 -14.55 9.23
CA VAL A 221 3.78 -13.12 8.96
C VAL A 221 5.13 -12.50 9.29
N ARG A 222 5.63 -11.63 8.41
CA ARG A 222 6.88 -10.88 8.58
C ARG A 222 6.59 -9.38 8.56
N LEU A 223 7.02 -8.69 9.61
CA LEU A 223 6.90 -7.24 9.76
C LEU A 223 8.25 -6.57 9.46
N PHE A 224 8.20 -5.42 8.80
CA PHE A 224 9.34 -4.55 8.53
C PHE A 224 9.02 -3.14 9.00
N ILE A 225 9.90 -2.52 9.81
CA ILE A 225 9.68 -1.16 10.33
C ILE A 225 11.03 -0.46 10.55
N GLY A 226 11.05 0.86 10.43
CA GLY A 226 12.21 1.68 10.72
C GLY A 226 12.21 2.19 12.16
N THR A 227 13.40 2.41 12.77
CA THR A 227 13.46 3.02 14.11
C THR A 227 13.17 4.51 14.12
N ALA A 228 13.28 5.17 12.96
CA ALA A 228 12.95 6.60 12.79
C ALA A 228 11.58 6.79 12.12
N ASP A 229 10.69 5.82 12.25
CA ASP A 229 9.32 5.92 11.74
C ASP A 229 8.57 7.02 12.48
N GLU A 230 8.10 8.00 11.72
CA GLU A 230 7.45 9.21 12.23
C GLU A 230 5.91 9.12 12.29
N GLU A 231 5.32 8.01 11.76
CA GLU A 231 3.87 7.84 11.70
C GLU A 231 3.36 6.74 12.64
N VAL A 232 4.13 5.68 12.84
CA VAL A 232 3.74 4.54 13.69
C VAL A 232 4.86 4.17 14.65
N SER A 233 4.50 3.58 15.78
CA SER A 233 5.42 3.23 16.85
C SER A 233 6.15 1.91 16.56
N PRO A 234 7.49 1.89 16.39
CA PRO A 234 8.26 0.66 16.32
C PRO A 234 8.15 -0.17 17.60
N GLN A 235 7.98 0.48 18.76
CA GLN A 235 7.84 -0.19 20.05
C GLN A 235 6.53 -0.99 20.11
N ASP A 236 5.41 -0.43 19.62
CA ASP A 236 4.14 -1.16 19.57
C ASP A 236 4.25 -2.44 18.74
N CYS A 237 5.06 -2.42 17.67
CA CYS A 237 5.31 -3.59 16.85
C CYS A 237 6.20 -4.61 17.55
N SER A 238 7.21 -4.18 18.30
CA SER A 238 8.03 -5.07 19.14
C SER A 238 7.18 -5.75 20.20
N ASP A 239 6.38 -4.99 20.94
CA ASP A 239 5.51 -5.50 21.98
C ASP A 239 4.48 -6.50 21.43
N LEU A 240 3.86 -6.18 20.28
CA LEU A 240 2.92 -7.08 19.60
C LEU A 240 3.59 -8.41 19.25
N VAL A 241 4.79 -8.36 18.66
CA VAL A 241 5.52 -9.56 18.24
C VAL A 241 5.95 -10.39 19.44
N ASP A 242 6.43 -9.76 20.50
CA ASP A 242 6.84 -10.48 21.72
C ASP A 242 5.68 -11.18 22.40
N MET A 243 4.53 -10.49 22.55
CA MET A 243 3.29 -11.11 23.08
C MET A 243 2.80 -12.27 22.21
N SER A 244 2.93 -12.13 20.87
CA SER A 244 2.50 -13.16 19.91
C SER A 244 3.41 -14.39 19.96
N ARG A 245 4.73 -14.18 20.00
CA ARG A 245 5.74 -15.25 20.08
C ARG A 245 5.67 -16.03 21.40
N ALA A 246 5.33 -15.37 22.51
CA ALA A 246 5.05 -16.05 23.77
C ALA A 246 3.93 -17.09 23.64
N GLN A 247 3.04 -16.93 22.67
CA GLN A 247 1.96 -17.85 22.31
C GLN A 247 2.32 -18.77 21.14
N ARG A 248 3.60 -18.84 20.75
CA ARG A 248 4.13 -19.65 19.64
C ARG A 248 3.62 -19.23 18.26
N ALA A 249 3.20 -17.99 18.09
CA ALA A 249 2.80 -17.46 16.80
C ALA A 249 4.01 -17.33 15.84
N ASP A 250 3.83 -17.67 14.58
CA ASP A 250 4.84 -17.42 13.54
C ASP A 250 4.72 -15.98 13.03
N LEU A 251 5.12 -15.07 13.91
CA LEU A 251 5.15 -13.63 13.70
C LEU A 251 6.56 -13.13 13.99
N THR A 252 7.20 -12.46 13.03
CA THR A 252 8.54 -11.90 13.22
C THR A 252 8.60 -10.44 12.78
N LEU A 253 9.51 -9.71 13.41
CA LEU A 253 9.77 -8.31 13.15
C LEU A 253 11.23 -8.13 12.74
N LYS A 254 11.47 -7.39 11.66
CA LYS A 254 12.77 -6.87 11.29
C LYS A 254 12.74 -5.36 11.42
N ILE A 255 13.61 -4.83 12.27
CA ILE A 255 13.74 -3.40 12.54
C ILE A 255 14.93 -2.86 11.75
N TYR A 256 14.75 -1.74 11.04
CA TYR A 256 15.78 -1.08 10.26
C TYR A 256 16.24 0.21 10.96
N PRO A 257 17.48 0.23 11.50
CA PRO A 257 18.00 1.41 12.20
C PRO A 257 18.01 2.66 11.30
N GLY A 258 17.42 3.75 11.78
CA GLY A 258 17.38 5.05 11.09
C GLY A 258 16.44 5.12 9.89
N ALA A 259 15.77 4.03 9.49
CA ALA A 259 14.79 4.10 8.42
C ALA A 259 13.48 4.76 8.92
N THR A 260 12.87 5.54 8.03
CA THR A 260 11.64 6.31 8.30
C THR A 260 10.40 5.55 7.87
N HIS A 261 9.22 6.12 8.13
CA HIS A 261 7.99 5.64 7.46
C HIS A 261 8.15 5.69 5.94
N ASP A 262 7.50 4.80 5.22
CA ASP A 262 7.60 4.75 3.75
C ASP A 262 9.03 4.56 3.20
N PHE A 263 9.95 3.91 3.94
CA PHE A 263 11.36 3.76 3.55
C PHE A 263 11.56 3.11 2.17
N ASP A 264 10.60 2.32 1.69
CA ASP A 264 10.66 1.62 0.40
C ASP A 264 10.04 2.43 -0.76
N ASP A 265 9.54 3.64 -0.51
CA ASP A 265 9.10 4.54 -1.57
C ASP A 265 10.30 4.91 -2.46
N PRO A 266 10.20 4.74 -3.81
CA PRO A 266 11.32 4.97 -4.72
C PRO A 266 11.63 6.44 -4.96
N GLY A 267 10.82 7.37 -4.46
CA GLY A 267 11.05 8.81 -4.60
C GLY A 267 12.36 9.26 -3.95
N ALA A 268 13.05 10.23 -4.57
CA ALA A 268 14.33 10.75 -4.10
C ALA A 268 14.25 11.22 -2.63
N SER A 269 13.17 11.88 -2.25
CA SER A 269 12.96 12.34 -0.86
C SER A 269 13.07 11.23 0.21
N ARG A 270 12.81 9.98 -0.16
CA ARG A 270 12.98 8.82 0.71
C ARG A 270 14.30 8.09 0.46
N GLN A 271 14.70 7.91 -0.79
CA GLN A 271 15.89 7.13 -1.14
C GLN A 271 17.21 7.90 -0.94
N ASP A 272 17.20 9.22 -0.87
CA ASP A 272 18.36 10.05 -0.51
C ASP A 272 18.73 9.92 1.00
N ILE A 273 17.87 9.31 1.82
CA ILE A 273 18.18 8.91 3.18
C ILE A 273 18.91 7.56 3.14
N PRO A 274 20.22 7.47 3.50
CA PRO A 274 21.00 6.23 3.35
C PRO A 274 20.40 5.03 4.08
N ALA A 275 19.80 5.26 5.24
CA ALA A 275 19.12 4.22 6.03
C ALA A 275 17.90 3.64 5.27
N ASN A 276 17.11 4.49 4.61
CA ASN A 276 15.98 4.05 3.80
C ASN A 276 16.44 3.23 2.60
N ALA A 277 17.47 3.70 1.88
CA ALA A 277 18.00 2.99 0.74
C ALA A 277 18.56 1.59 1.12
N ALA A 278 19.23 1.51 2.28
CA ALA A 278 19.72 0.23 2.82
C ALA A 278 18.56 -0.69 3.24
N ALA A 279 17.57 -0.15 3.97
CA ALA A 279 16.38 -0.87 4.41
C ALA A 279 15.57 -1.40 3.20
N THR A 280 15.40 -0.58 2.16
CA THR A 280 14.69 -0.97 0.92
C THR A 280 15.35 -2.16 0.25
N ARG A 281 16.67 -2.13 0.05
CA ARG A 281 17.39 -3.25 -0.59
C ARG A 281 17.23 -4.54 0.20
N ASP A 282 17.42 -4.46 1.50
CA ASP A 282 17.33 -5.62 2.38
C ASP A 282 15.89 -6.15 2.50
N ALA A 283 14.89 -5.27 2.63
CA ALA A 283 13.48 -5.64 2.70
C ALA A 283 13.00 -6.33 1.42
N ILE A 284 13.45 -5.88 0.24
CA ILE A 284 13.16 -6.53 -1.05
C ILE A 284 13.74 -7.94 -1.06
N ALA A 285 15.01 -8.11 -0.69
CA ALA A 285 15.65 -9.44 -0.66
C ALA A 285 14.95 -10.39 0.34
N ALA A 286 14.62 -9.89 1.53
CA ALA A 286 13.89 -10.64 2.55
C ALA A 286 12.48 -11.02 2.11
N ALA A 287 11.77 -10.12 1.43
CA ALA A 287 10.43 -10.36 0.89
C ALA A 287 10.42 -11.45 -0.17
N ILE A 288 11.36 -11.39 -1.14
CA ILE A 288 11.53 -12.41 -2.18
C ILE A 288 11.81 -13.78 -1.55
N ALA A 289 12.78 -13.85 -0.64
CA ALA A 289 13.13 -15.09 0.02
C ALA A 289 11.96 -15.68 0.83
N PHE A 290 11.21 -14.84 1.53
CA PHE A 290 10.07 -15.27 2.33
C PHE A 290 8.93 -15.82 1.46
N PHE A 291 8.52 -15.12 0.40
CA PHE A 291 7.45 -15.61 -0.47
C PHE A 291 7.90 -16.81 -1.31
N ALA A 292 9.17 -16.87 -1.73
CA ALA A 292 9.71 -18.08 -2.35
C ALA A 292 9.61 -19.32 -1.45
N ALA A 293 9.76 -19.15 -0.13
CA ALA A 293 9.57 -20.23 0.84
C ALA A 293 8.09 -20.54 1.11
N ALA A 294 7.27 -19.51 1.35
CA ALA A 294 5.85 -19.67 1.72
C ALA A 294 4.97 -20.19 0.57
N LEU A 295 5.33 -19.91 -0.68
CA LEU A 295 4.58 -20.25 -1.89
C LEU A 295 5.17 -21.45 -2.65
N ARG A 296 6.09 -22.20 -2.05
CA ARG A 296 6.53 -23.49 -2.63
C ARG A 296 5.34 -24.46 -2.74
N SER A 297 5.35 -25.27 -3.78
CA SER A 297 4.39 -26.36 -4.01
C SER A 297 4.56 -27.47 -2.99
#